data_c2d493c0efc435778a119809e3413324
#
_entry.id   c2d493c0efc435778a119809e3413324
#
_cell.length_a   1.000
_cell.length_b   1.000
_cell.length_c   1.000
_cell.angle_alpha   90.00
_cell.angle_beta   90.00
_cell.angle_gamma   90.00
#
_symmetry.space_group_name_H-M   'P 1'
#
loop_
_entity.id
_entity.type
_entity.pdbx_description
1 polymer ?
#
loop_
_entity_poly.entity_id
_entity_poly.type
_entity_poly.pdbx_seq_one_letter_code
_entity_poly.pdbx_strand_id
1 'polypeptide(L)' 'MADQTLTELKQLRAKLISEMRSILDLSKNEGRNLSSEERQSYDKIETDVEDFTATID' A
#
# COMPACT_ATOMS: atom_id res chain seq x y z
N MET A 1 21.04 -10.08 10.38
CA MET A 1 20.95 -8.78 9.77
C MET A 1 20.07 -8.80 8.54
N ALA A 2 20.32 -9.70 7.58
CA ALA A 2 19.43 -9.83 6.42
C ALA A 2 18.00 -10.12 6.84
N ASP A 3 17.81 -10.92 7.88
CA ASP A 3 16.47 -11.29 8.38
C ASP A 3 15.72 -10.08 8.90
N GLN A 4 16.41 -9.16 9.61
CA GLN A 4 15.77 -7.96 10.13
C GLN A 4 15.32 -7.06 8.99
N THR A 5 16.17 -6.89 7.98
CA THR A 5 15.82 -6.07 6.83
C THR A 5 14.60 -6.63 6.10
N LEU A 6 14.57 -7.97 5.92
CA LEU A 6 13.46 -8.62 5.27
C LEU A 6 12.18 -8.46 6.08
N THR A 7 12.27 -8.61 7.40
CA THR A 7 11.13 -8.44 8.29
C THR A 7 10.60 -7.01 8.22
N GLU A 8 11.50 -6.02 8.20
CA GLU A 8 11.10 -4.62 8.09
C GLU A 8 10.37 -4.34 6.77
N LEU A 9 10.88 -4.89 5.66
CA LEU A 9 10.24 -4.73 4.37
C LEU A 9 8.84 -5.34 4.35
N LYS A 10 8.69 -6.51 4.95
CA LYS A 10 7.38 -7.16 5.04
C LYS A 10 6.41 -6.34 5.87
N GLN A 11 6.88 -5.75 6.96
CA GLN A 11 6.05 -4.91 7.82
C GLN A 11 5.62 -3.64 7.08
N LEU A 12 6.54 -3.01 6.36
CA LEU A 12 6.23 -1.82 5.56
C LEU A 12 5.22 -2.15 4.47
N ARG A 13 5.39 -3.30 3.81
CA ARG A 13 4.45 -3.73 2.78
C ARG A 13 3.06 -3.93 3.36
N ALA A 14 2.97 -4.58 4.51
CA ALA A 14 1.69 -4.81 5.16
C ALA A 14 1.01 -3.50 5.53
N LYS A 15 1.78 -2.53 6.02
CA LYS A 15 1.26 -1.22 6.36
C LYS A 15 0.72 -0.51 5.13
N LEU A 16 1.45 -0.57 4.02
CA LEU A 16 1.02 0.06 2.77
C LEU A 16 -0.26 -0.59 2.24
N ILE A 17 -0.37 -1.90 2.31
CA ILE A 17 -1.57 -2.63 1.90
C ILE A 17 -2.76 -2.19 2.76
N SER A 18 -2.54 -2.01 4.06
CA SER A 18 -3.57 -1.55 4.97
C SER A 18 -4.04 -0.14 4.59
N GLU A 19 -3.12 0.73 4.21
CA GLU A 19 -3.46 2.08 3.76
C GLU A 19 -4.28 2.05 2.47
N MET A 20 -3.94 1.16 1.53
CA MET A 20 -4.72 0.98 0.30
C MET A 20 -6.16 0.59 0.62
N ARG A 21 -6.33 -0.34 1.54
CA ARG A 21 -7.67 -0.76 1.95
C ARG A 21 -8.46 0.37 2.58
N SER A 22 -7.79 1.19 3.39
CA SER A 22 -8.44 2.34 4.01
C SER A 22 -8.95 3.32 2.97
N ILE A 23 -8.18 3.57 1.93
CA ILE A 23 -8.59 4.46 0.85
C ILE A 23 -9.82 3.90 0.13
N LEU A 24 -9.79 2.61 -0.19
CA LEU A 24 -10.91 1.96 -0.86
C LEU A 24 -12.16 1.93 0.01
N ASP A 25 -11.99 1.64 1.29
CA ASP A 25 -13.11 1.59 2.23
C ASP A 25 -13.76 2.96 2.37
N LEU A 26 -12.96 4.01 2.43
CA LEU A 26 -13.48 5.37 2.52
C LEU A 26 -14.33 5.70 1.30
N SER A 27 -13.83 5.40 0.12
CA SER A 27 -14.56 5.61 -1.12
C SER A 27 -15.86 4.82 -1.13
N LYS A 28 -15.80 3.56 -0.71
CA LYS A 28 -16.96 2.67 -0.69
C LYS A 28 -18.02 3.16 0.30
N ASN A 29 -17.58 3.59 1.49
CA ASN A 29 -18.51 4.09 2.53
C ASN A 29 -19.21 5.35 2.09
N GLU A 30 -18.53 6.21 1.35
CA GLU A 30 -19.10 7.46 0.87
C GLU A 30 -19.85 7.29 -0.46
N GLY A 31 -19.79 6.09 -1.05
CA GLY A 31 -20.47 5.81 -2.30
C GLY A 31 -19.97 6.64 -3.47
N ARG A 32 -18.68 6.97 -3.47
CA ARG A 32 -18.08 7.79 -4.51
C ARG A 32 -16.80 7.15 -5.05
N ASN A 33 -16.38 7.60 -6.21
CA ASN A 33 -15.10 7.19 -6.76
C ASN A 33 -13.98 7.90 -6.03
N LEU A 34 -12.77 7.35 -6.14
CA LEU A 34 -11.59 7.97 -5.56
C LEU A 34 -11.37 9.35 -6.19
N SER A 35 -11.03 10.33 -5.35
CA SER A 35 -10.62 11.64 -5.84
C SER A 35 -9.27 11.50 -6.56
N SER A 36 -8.88 12.56 -7.29
CA SER A 36 -7.58 12.56 -7.97
C SER A 36 -6.43 12.36 -7.00
N GLU A 37 -6.49 13.01 -5.85
CA GLU A 37 -5.45 12.88 -4.83
C GLU A 37 -5.41 11.47 -4.25
N GLU A 38 -6.59 10.91 -3.97
CA GLU A 38 -6.68 9.54 -3.44
C GLU A 38 -6.17 8.53 -4.45
N ARG A 39 -6.49 8.72 -5.73
CA ARG A 39 -6.02 7.85 -6.79
C ARG A 39 -4.50 7.90 -6.91
N GLN A 40 -3.92 9.09 -6.85
CA GLN A 40 -2.46 9.25 -6.91
C GLN A 40 -1.80 8.55 -5.74
N SER A 41 -2.35 8.73 -4.53
CA SER A 41 -1.83 8.05 -3.34
C SER A 41 -1.92 6.54 -3.48
N TYR A 42 -3.06 6.06 -3.95
CA TYR A 42 -3.28 4.63 -4.16
C TYR A 42 -2.28 4.06 -5.15
N ASP A 43 -2.11 4.73 -6.30
CA ASP A 43 -1.19 4.27 -7.34
C ASP A 43 0.24 4.23 -6.83
N LYS A 44 0.65 5.23 -6.06
CA LYS A 44 1.99 5.28 -5.49
C LYS A 44 2.20 4.13 -4.51
N ILE A 45 1.23 3.90 -3.65
CA ILE A 45 1.31 2.81 -2.67
C ILE A 45 1.37 1.47 -3.38
N GLU A 46 0.57 1.30 -4.42
CA GLU A 46 0.57 0.06 -5.20
C GLU A 46 1.95 -0.19 -5.83
N THR A 47 2.57 0.85 -6.39
CA THR A 47 3.91 0.75 -6.95
C THR A 47 4.91 0.38 -5.87
N ASP A 48 4.83 1.01 -4.70
CA ASP A 48 5.72 0.71 -3.59
C ASP A 48 5.55 -0.74 -3.12
N VAL A 49 4.32 -1.22 -3.05
CA VAL A 49 4.04 -2.61 -2.65
C VAL A 49 4.66 -3.57 -3.66
N GLU A 50 4.55 -3.28 -4.95
CA GLU A 50 5.14 -4.12 -5.99
C GLU A 50 6.67 -4.14 -5.87
N ASP A 51 7.28 -2.99 -5.61
CA ASP A 51 8.72 -2.89 -5.43
C ASP A 51 9.18 -3.70 -4.21
N PHE A 52 8.47 -3.58 -3.09
CA PHE A 52 8.78 -4.36 -1.90
C PHE A 52 8.63 -5.86 -2.16
N THR A 53 7.59 -6.24 -2.87
CA THR A 53 7.34 -7.64 -3.19
C THR A 53 8.48 -8.20 -4.05
N ALA A 54 8.91 -7.46 -5.05
CA ALA A 54 10.02 -7.86 -5.90
C ALA A 54 11.32 -7.99 -5.10
N THR A 55 11.54 -7.11 -4.14
CA THR A 55 12.72 -7.14 -3.29
C THR A 55 12.69 -8.33 -2.32
N ILE A 56 11.51 -8.61 -1.77
CA ILE A 56 11.34 -9.70 -0.80
C ILE A 56 11.47 -11.05 -1.49
N ASP A 57 10.90 -11.20 -2.65
CA ASP A 57 10.97 -12.43 -3.43
C ASP A 57 12.34 -12.60 -4.10
#